data_148f64cb07f707a7c82226e4b824be50
#
_entry.id   148f64cb07f707a7c82226e4b824be50
#
_cell.length_a   1.000
_cell.length_b   1.000
_cell.length_c   1.000
_cell.angle_alpha   90.00
_cell.angle_beta   90.00
_cell.angle_gamma   90.00
#
_symmetry.space_group_name_H-M   'P 1'
#
loop_
_entity.id
_entity.type
_entity.pdbx_description
1 polymer ?
#
loop_
_entity_poly.entity_id
_entity_poly.type
_entity_poly.pdbx_seq_one_letter_code
_entity_poly.pdbx_strand_id
1 'polypeptide(L)'
;MDIIRAFEAAFNRAKNQNWDYIVVLVDIHDTIFKACWNGPEHYEYLGKAKETLQLMTKMPNIKLILWSSTYDDKLLKYIHRMGEDNIFWDAVNSNLSDTQNTKLACFDKKLYFSVGIDNAFGFEPEKDWNNIYNYLIRI
;
A
#
# COMPACT_ATOMS: atom_id res chain seq x y z
N MET A 1 -14.68 3.35 -6.86
CA MET A 1 -13.38 4.02 -6.84
C MET A 1 -12.59 3.69 -8.10
N ASP A 2 -11.94 4.66 -8.68
CA ASP A 2 -11.01 4.42 -9.79
C ASP A 2 -9.58 4.53 -9.26
N ILE A 3 -8.98 3.39 -8.96
CA ILE A 3 -7.65 3.33 -8.36
C ILE A 3 -6.56 3.80 -9.33
N ILE A 4 -6.74 3.62 -10.62
CA ILE A 4 -5.77 4.07 -11.61
C ILE A 4 -5.72 5.60 -11.64
N ARG A 5 -6.86 6.24 -11.55
CA ARG A 5 -6.93 7.70 -11.46
C ARG A 5 -6.19 8.22 -10.22
N ALA A 6 -6.29 7.49 -9.10
CA ALA A 6 -5.57 7.85 -7.87
C ALA A 6 -4.05 7.80 -8.08
N PHE A 7 -3.56 6.76 -8.75
CA PHE A 7 -2.13 6.65 -9.08
C PHE A 7 -1.69 7.74 -10.05
N GLU A 8 -2.45 7.99 -11.10
CA GLU A 8 -2.13 9.05 -12.07
C GLU A 8 -2.03 10.41 -11.39
N ALA A 9 -2.99 10.74 -10.53
CA ALA A 9 -2.99 11.99 -9.79
C ALA A 9 -1.78 12.09 -8.86
N ALA A 10 -1.42 10.99 -8.19
CA ALA A 10 -0.27 10.95 -7.28
C ALA A 10 1.04 11.18 -8.03
N PHE A 11 1.25 10.47 -9.14
CA PHE A 11 2.47 10.63 -9.95
C PHE A 11 2.57 12.02 -10.59
N ASN A 12 1.44 12.59 -11.04
CA ASN A 12 1.43 13.93 -11.60
C ASN A 12 1.80 14.98 -10.54
N ARG A 13 1.27 14.82 -9.31
CA ARG A 13 1.62 15.72 -8.20
C ARG A 13 3.10 15.62 -7.86
N ALA A 14 3.63 14.41 -7.77
CA ALA A 14 5.04 14.19 -7.48
C ALA A 14 5.93 14.86 -8.55
N LYS A 15 5.58 14.72 -9.81
CA LYS A 15 6.29 15.35 -10.91
C LYS A 15 6.26 16.88 -10.80
N ASN A 16 5.09 17.45 -10.53
CA ASN A 16 4.91 18.90 -10.45
C ASN A 16 5.65 19.50 -9.25
N GLN A 17 5.77 18.74 -8.16
CA GLN A 17 6.45 19.18 -6.93
C GLN A 17 7.91 18.75 -6.87
N ASN A 18 8.42 18.06 -7.87
CA ASN A 18 9.77 17.48 -7.89
C ASN A 18 10.02 16.52 -6.72
N TRP A 19 9.02 15.73 -6.38
CA TRP A 19 9.15 14.67 -5.39
C TRP A 19 9.70 13.41 -6.03
N ASP A 20 10.55 12.69 -5.31
CA ASP A 20 11.21 11.49 -5.82
C ASP A 20 10.30 10.27 -5.82
N TYR A 21 9.23 10.27 -5.03
CA TYR A 21 8.36 9.12 -4.86
C TYR A 21 6.95 9.54 -4.46
N ILE A 22 6.01 8.61 -4.68
CA ILE A 22 4.67 8.67 -4.10
C ILE A 22 4.61 7.72 -2.91
N VAL A 23 3.65 7.93 -2.01
CA VAL A 23 3.45 7.10 -0.82
C VAL A 23 2.13 6.36 -0.96
N VAL A 24 2.17 5.04 -0.91
CA VAL A 24 1.00 4.17 -1.03
C VAL A 24 0.73 3.50 0.30
N LEU A 25 -0.45 3.76 0.85
CA LEU A 25 -0.94 3.15 2.07
C LEU A 25 -1.73 1.89 1.73
N VAL A 26 -1.46 0.76 2.39
CA VAL A 26 -2.12 -0.51 2.08
C VAL A 26 -2.62 -1.20 3.35
N ASP A 27 -3.91 -1.53 3.37
CA ASP A 27 -4.54 -2.34 4.41
C ASP A 27 -4.29 -3.84 4.16
N ILE A 28 -4.46 -4.68 5.19
CA ILE A 28 -4.23 -6.12 5.08
C ILE A 28 -5.52 -6.90 4.79
N HIS A 29 -6.44 -6.90 5.74
CA HIS A 29 -7.60 -7.80 5.69
C HIS A 29 -8.60 -7.39 4.61
N ASP A 30 -9.00 -8.36 3.79
CA ASP A 30 -9.89 -8.17 2.65
C ASP A 30 -9.37 -7.15 1.62
N THR A 31 -8.08 -6.85 1.68
CA THR A 31 -7.35 -6.03 0.73
C THR A 31 -6.18 -6.81 0.14
N ILE A 32 -5.23 -7.26 0.96
CA ILE A 32 -4.11 -8.14 0.53
C ILE A 32 -4.49 -9.59 0.71
N PHE A 33 -4.92 -9.96 1.91
CA PHE A 33 -5.32 -11.32 2.28
C PHE A 33 -6.78 -11.38 2.64
N LYS A 34 -7.39 -12.52 2.36
CA LYS A 34 -8.74 -12.78 2.81
C LYS A 34 -8.77 -12.79 4.35
N ALA A 35 -9.72 -12.05 4.94
CA ALA A 35 -9.86 -12.01 6.38
C ALA A 35 -10.33 -13.38 6.91
N CYS A 36 -9.77 -13.77 8.05
CA CYS A 36 -10.20 -14.96 8.78
C CYS A 36 -10.39 -14.58 10.27
N TRP A 37 -11.65 -14.44 10.66
CA TRP A 37 -11.99 -13.98 12.00
C TRP A 37 -12.12 -15.12 13.01
N ASN A 38 -12.28 -16.35 12.52
CA ASN A 38 -12.53 -17.55 13.33
C ASN A 38 -11.57 -18.66 12.96
N GLY A 39 -10.33 -18.56 13.43
CA GLY A 39 -9.33 -19.59 13.19
C GLY A 39 -7.94 -19.02 12.96
N PRO A 40 -6.98 -19.87 12.54
CA PRO A 40 -5.64 -19.42 12.26
C PRO A 40 -5.60 -18.47 11.07
N GLU A 41 -4.60 -17.60 11.03
CA GLU A 41 -4.39 -16.66 9.96
C GLU A 41 -4.23 -17.37 8.60
N HIS A 42 -4.84 -16.79 7.58
CA HIS A 42 -4.66 -17.22 6.20
C HIS A 42 -3.74 -16.26 5.47
N TYR A 43 -2.88 -16.82 4.63
CA TYR A 43 -1.96 -16.05 3.80
C TYR A 43 -2.30 -16.23 2.32
N GLU A 44 -3.60 -16.29 2.01
CA GLU A 44 -4.09 -16.38 0.65
C GLU A 44 -4.24 -14.97 0.08
N TYR A 45 -3.39 -14.64 -0.86
CA TYR A 45 -3.45 -13.33 -1.53
C TYR A 45 -4.71 -13.21 -2.36
N LEU A 46 -5.30 -12.02 -2.33
CA LEU A 46 -6.48 -11.68 -3.13
C LEU A 46 -6.05 -11.13 -4.49
N GLY A 47 -6.66 -11.64 -5.56
CA GLY A 47 -6.34 -11.19 -6.91
C GLY A 47 -4.84 -11.22 -7.18
N LYS A 48 -4.33 -10.18 -7.81
CA LYS A 48 -2.89 -10.01 -8.08
C LYS A 48 -2.15 -9.19 -7.03
N ALA A 49 -2.59 -9.24 -5.77
CA ALA A 49 -1.95 -8.50 -4.70
C ALA A 49 -0.46 -8.83 -4.58
N LYS A 50 -0.12 -10.12 -4.60
CA LYS A 50 1.26 -10.58 -4.46
C LYS A 50 2.17 -9.99 -5.54
N GLU A 51 1.83 -10.21 -6.79
CA GLU A 51 2.63 -9.75 -7.93
C GLU A 51 2.74 -8.23 -7.97
N THR A 52 1.65 -7.54 -7.66
CA THR A 52 1.61 -6.09 -7.65
C THR A 52 2.48 -5.50 -6.54
N LEU A 53 2.39 -6.07 -5.33
CA LEU A 53 3.21 -5.61 -4.20
C LEU A 53 4.69 -5.94 -4.40
N GLN A 54 5.01 -7.07 -5.01
CA GLN A 54 6.38 -7.40 -5.40
C GLN A 54 6.93 -6.37 -6.38
N LEU A 55 6.14 -5.98 -7.36
CA LEU A 55 6.53 -4.96 -8.33
C LEU A 55 6.75 -3.61 -7.65
N MET A 56 5.80 -3.16 -6.82
CA MET A 56 5.90 -1.87 -6.12
C MET A 56 7.10 -1.83 -5.18
N THR A 57 7.43 -2.94 -4.52
CA THR A 57 8.61 -3.05 -3.65
C THR A 57 9.90 -2.71 -4.42
N LYS A 58 9.97 -3.06 -5.69
CA LYS A 58 11.15 -2.83 -6.55
C LYS A 58 11.19 -1.44 -7.17
N MET A 59 10.10 -0.69 -7.13
CA MET A 59 10.02 0.61 -7.78
C MET A 59 10.53 1.72 -6.84
N PRO A 60 11.62 2.41 -7.22
CA PRO A 60 12.20 3.44 -6.34
C PRO A 60 11.30 4.67 -6.17
N ASN A 61 10.36 4.89 -7.08
CA ASN A 61 9.43 6.00 -7.03
C ASN A 61 8.13 5.68 -6.28
N ILE A 62 8.07 4.53 -5.61
CA ILE A 62 6.94 4.14 -4.74
C ILE A 62 7.47 3.76 -3.37
N LYS A 63 6.92 4.34 -2.32
CA LYS A 63 7.12 3.94 -0.93
C LYS A 63 5.84 3.34 -0.39
N LEU A 64 5.97 2.27 0.37
CA LEU A 64 4.83 1.49 0.86
C LEU A 64 4.69 1.61 2.38
N ILE A 65 3.50 1.96 2.83
CA ILE A 65 3.14 1.95 4.25
C ILE A 65 2.08 0.88 4.48
N LEU A 66 2.38 -0.06 5.37
CA LEU A 66 1.40 -1.04 5.81
C LEU A 66 0.53 -0.42 6.90
N TRP A 67 -0.78 -0.50 6.74
CA TRP A 67 -1.74 0.13 7.63
C TRP A 67 -2.76 -0.91 8.10
N SER A 68 -2.71 -1.28 9.38
CA SER A 68 -3.58 -2.33 9.90
C SER A 68 -3.85 -2.14 11.38
N SER A 69 -5.07 -2.48 11.81
CA SER A 69 -5.45 -2.52 13.22
C SER A 69 -5.12 -3.85 13.89
N THR A 70 -4.47 -4.77 13.17
CA THR A 70 -4.08 -6.08 13.70
C THR A 70 -3.10 -5.92 14.87
N TYR A 71 -3.27 -6.73 15.91
CA TYR A 71 -2.35 -6.74 17.05
C TYR A 71 -0.93 -7.09 16.61
N ASP A 72 0.06 -6.52 17.31
CA ASP A 72 1.47 -6.56 16.92
C ASP A 72 2.01 -7.97 16.65
N ASP A 73 1.63 -8.96 17.45
CA ASP A 73 2.10 -10.34 17.31
C ASP A 73 1.66 -10.95 15.98
N LYS A 74 0.41 -10.72 15.58
CA LYS A 74 -0.13 -11.19 14.31
C LYS A 74 0.39 -10.35 13.14
N LEU A 75 0.53 -9.04 13.36
CA LEU A 75 1.06 -8.13 12.35
C LEU A 75 2.46 -8.53 11.92
N LEU A 76 3.33 -8.88 12.89
CA LEU A 76 4.68 -9.36 12.60
C LEU A 76 4.68 -10.64 11.75
N LYS A 77 3.73 -11.53 11.99
CA LYS A 77 3.59 -12.75 11.18
C LYS A 77 3.24 -12.43 9.71
N TYR A 78 2.33 -11.48 9.50
CA TYR A 78 1.98 -11.04 8.14
C TYR A 78 3.17 -10.39 7.45
N ILE A 79 3.90 -9.53 8.15
CA ILE A 79 5.08 -8.87 7.61
C ILE A 79 6.14 -9.91 7.24
N HIS A 80 6.39 -10.87 8.12
CA HIS A 80 7.36 -11.94 7.87
C HIS A 80 6.96 -12.78 6.65
N ARG A 81 5.68 -13.16 6.58
CA ARG A 81 5.17 -13.95 5.45
C ARG A 81 5.31 -13.21 4.12
N MET A 82 4.98 -11.92 4.10
CA MET A 82 5.15 -11.09 2.91
C MET A 82 6.64 -10.92 2.56
N GLY A 83 7.50 -10.81 3.56
CA GLY A 83 8.95 -10.74 3.35
C GLY A 83 9.51 -11.98 2.65
N GLU A 84 8.98 -13.16 2.97
CA GLU A 84 9.34 -14.40 2.28
C GLU A 84 8.97 -14.35 0.79
N ASP A 85 7.96 -13.56 0.44
CA ASP A 85 7.53 -13.36 -0.94
C ASP A 85 8.15 -12.11 -1.57
N ASN A 86 9.21 -11.56 -0.97
CA ASN A 86 9.92 -10.37 -1.46
C ASN A 86 9.04 -9.11 -1.50
N ILE A 87 8.15 -8.98 -0.54
CA ILE A 87 7.34 -7.77 -0.33
C ILE A 87 7.84 -7.10 0.95
N PHE A 88 8.30 -5.86 0.84
CA PHE A 88 8.89 -5.13 1.96
C PHE A 88 8.20 -3.78 2.15
N TRP A 89 8.06 -3.38 3.41
CA TRP A 89 7.34 -2.17 3.80
C TRP A 89 8.32 -1.11 4.27
N ASP A 90 8.13 0.11 3.81
CA ASP A 90 8.98 1.25 4.22
C ASP A 90 8.58 1.79 5.59
N ALA A 91 7.32 1.62 5.97
CA ALA A 91 6.82 1.95 7.30
C ALA A 91 5.60 1.09 7.63
N VAL A 92 5.29 0.96 8.91
CA VAL A 92 4.14 0.20 9.41
C VAL A 92 3.39 1.07 10.41
N ASN A 93 2.13 1.37 10.10
CA ASN A 93 1.23 2.17 10.95
C ASN A 93 1.81 3.53 11.36
N SER A 94 2.71 4.07 10.57
CA SER A 94 3.36 5.35 10.85
C SER A 94 3.78 6.03 9.55
N ASN A 95 4.06 7.34 9.65
CA ASN A 95 4.68 8.06 8.53
C ASN A 95 6.08 7.52 8.26
N LEU A 96 6.54 7.71 7.02
CA LEU A 96 7.94 7.48 6.67
C LEU A 96 8.81 8.42 7.52
N SER A 97 10.03 7.99 7.84
CA SER A 97 10.98 8.79 8.62
C SER A 97 11.34 10.11 7.93
N ASP A 98 11.27 10.15 6.61
CA ASP A 98 11.55 11.31 5.78
C ASP A 98 10.29 11.87 5.11
N THR A 99 9.14 11.80 5.80
CA THR A 99 7.88 12.34 5.30
C THR A 99 8.07 13.75 4.75
N GLN A 100 7.58 13.98 3.53
CA GLN A 100 7.76 15.24 2.84
C GLN A 100 7.04 16.36 3.57
N ASN A 101 7.81 17.40 3.91
CA ASN A 101 7.29 18.57 4.59
C ASN A 101 6.75 19.57 3.59
N THR A 102 5.43 19.67 3.51
CA THR A 102 4.77 20.59 2.60
C THR A 102 4.59 21.99 3.16
N LYS A 103 4.85 22.23 4.44
CA LYS A 103 4.55 23.47 5.17
C LYS A 103 3.07 23.87 5.16
N LEU A 104 2.27 23.18 4.37
CA LEU A 104 0.84 23.46 4.20
C LEU A 104 -0.03 22.55 5.06
N ALA A 105 0.55 21.51 5.66
CA ALA A 105 -0.19 20.51 6.43
C ALA A 105 0.64 19.97 7.57
N CYS A 106 -0.06 19.52 8.62
CA CYS A 106 0.55 18.87 9.77
C CYS A 106 0.24 17.38 9.70
N PHE A 107 1.27 16.55 9.58
CA PHE A 107 1.14 15.11 9.50
C PHE A 107 1.33 14.39 10.84
N ASP A 108 1.41 15.15 11.94
CA ASP A 108 1.43 14.55 13.28
C ASP A 108 0.09 13.89 13.65
N LYS A 109 -1.00 14.44 13.11
CA LYS A 109 -2.36 13.97 13.40
C LYS A 109 -2.96 13.15 12.27
N LYS A 110 -2.49 13.33 11.06
CA LYS A 110 -2.97 12.61 9.89
C LYS A 110 -1.77 12.04 9.14
N LEU A 111 -1.82 10.72 8.92
CA LEU A 111 -0.78 10.04 8.16
C LEU A 111 -0.73 10.57 6.73
N TYR A 112 0.47 10.85 6.24
CA TYR A 112 0.64 11.28 4.87
C TYR A 112 0.68 10.08 3.92
N PHE A 113 -0.17 10.11 2.91
CA PHE A 113 -0.11 9.16 1.79
C PHE A 113 -0.70 9.81 0.53
N SER A 114 -0.25 9.33 -0.63
CA SER A 114 -0.73 9.80 -1.93
C SER A 114 -1.88 8.94 -2.44
N VAL A 115 -1.82 7.62 -2.20
CA VAL A 115 -2.82 6.64 -2.63
C VAL A 115 -3.15 5.73 -1.46
N GLY A 116 -4.43 5.54 -1.17
CA GLY A 116 -4.90 4.61 -0.16
C GLY A 116 -5.51 3.37 -0.79
N ILE A 117 -5.02 2.20 -0.44
CA ILE A 117 -5.54 0.92 -0.89
C ILE A 117 -6.14 0.19 0.31
N ASP A 118 -7.45 0.27 0.41
CA ASP A 118 -8.21 -0.28 1.53
C ASP A 118 -9.62 -0.61 1.04
N ASN A 119 -10.11 -1.81 1.36
CA ASN A 119 -11.46 -2.22 0.98
C ASN A 119 -12.51 -1.27 1.58
N ALA A 120 -12.23 -0.66 2.73
CA ALA A 120 -13.10 0.34 3.33
C ALA A 120 -13.24 1.61 2.47
N PHE A 121 -12.29 1.89 1.59
CA PHE A 121 -12.34 3.00 0.64
C PHE A 121 -12.98 2.61 -0.70
N GLY A 122 -13.49 1.40 -0.82
CA GLY A 122 -14.09 0.89 -2.05
C GLY A 122 -13.15 0.15 -2.97
N PHE A 123 -11.95 -0.19 -2.51
CA PHE A 123 -11.01 -1.02 -3.26
C PHE A 123 -11.56 -2.43 -3.42
N GLU A 124 -11.56 -2.94 -4.65
CA GLU A 124 -12.03 -4.28 -5.00
C GLU A 124 -10.83 -5.16 -5.35
N PRO A 125 -10.36 -6.01 -4.41
CA PRO A 125 -9.09 -6.74 -4.59
C PRO A 125 -8.99 -7.58 -5.86
N GLU A 126 -10.07 -8.28 -6.22
CA GLU A 126 -10.05 -9.19 -7.37
C GLU A 126 -9.93 -8.46 -8.71
N LYS A 127 -10.27 -7.18 -8.75
CA LYS A 127 -10.24 -6.35 -9.94
C LYS A 127 -9.11 -5.33 -9.91
N ASP A 128 -9.01 -4.61 -8.80
CA ASP A 128 -8.15 -3.42 -8.72
C ASP A 128 -6.67 -3.77 -8.68
N TRP A 129 -6.27 -4.86 -8.01
CA TRP A 129 -4.87 -5.29 -8.02
C TRP A 129 -4.39 -5.60 -9.43
N ASN A 130 -5.21 -6.27 -10.22
CA ASN A 130 -4.88 -6.56 -11.61
C ASN A 130 -4.73 -5.29 -12.43
N ASN A 131 -5.62 -4.34 -12.22
CA ASN A 131 -5.57 -3.05 -12.93
C ASN A 131 -4.32 -2.25 -12.57
N ILE A 132 -3.94 -2.23 -11.29
CA ILE A 132 -2.72 -1.56 -10.83
C ILE A 132 -1.50 -2.22 -11.47
N TYR A 133 -1.41 -3.54 -11.42
CA TYR A 133 -0.31 -4.28 -12.01
C TYR A 133 -0.12 -3.90 -13.49
N ASN A 134 -1.21 -3.97 -14.26
CA ASN A 134 -1.16 -3.65 -15.68
C ASN A 134 -0.78 -2.19 -15.95
N TYR A 135 -1.22 -1.29 -15.10
CA TYR A 135 -0.86 0.13 -15.20
C TYR A 135 0.63 0.35 -14.93
N LEU A 136 1.14 -0.21 -13.84
CA LEU A 136 2.53 0.00 -13.42
C LEU A 136 3.55 -0.57 -14.41
N ILE A 137 3.25 -1.69 -15.05
CA ILE A 137 4.18 -2.27 -16.03
C ILE A 137 4.25 -1.47 -17.34
N ARG A 138 3.33 -0.53 -17.52
CA ARG A 138 3.27 0.29 -18.76
C ARG A 138 3.89 1.68 -18.60
N ILE A 139 4.13 2.10 -17.39
CA ILE A 139 4.68 3.45 -17.15
C ILE A 139 6.20 3.47 -17.16
#